data_39864792f5c27e823022a15417792be7
#
_entry.id   39864792f5c27e823022a15417792be7
#
_cell.length_a   1.000
_cell.length_b   1.000
_cell.length_c   1.000
_cell.angle_alpha   90.00
_cell.angle_beta   90.00
_cell.angle_gamma   90.00
#
_symmetry.space_group_name_H-M   'P 1'
#
loop_
_entity.id
_entity.type
_entity.pdbx_description
1 polymer ?
#
loop_
_entity_poly.entity_id
_entity_poly.type
_entity_poly.pdbx_seq_one_letter_code
_entity_poly.pdbx_strand_id
1 'polypeptide(L)'
;IGGRVVSLTRNLGQSVGRGQTLAIIESREAATLNAEIEAARARLALAESNLRREQRLFDQRVSPEQDLIAARTAATEARIALRLAQQQRAAAGGGGGALNRVAITSPLAGQVIGRSVTLGQTVTADAELFRVANLSRVAVTLALSPSDAGKVRPGSGIEIVAGDRRSAARGDFVS
;
A
#
# COMPACT_ATOMS: atom_id res chain seq x y z
N ILE A 1 6.65 -2.26 -6.98
CA ILE A 1 6.47 -1.71 -8.35
C ILE A 1 7.31 -0.45 -8.49
N GLY A 2 8.20 -0.43 -9.52
CA GLY A 2 8.94 0.75 -9.93
C GLY A 2 8.17 1.58 -10.97
N GLY A 3 8.65 2.82 -11.22
CA GLY A 3 8.05 3.68 -12.22
C GLY A 3 8.50 5.13 -12.12
N ARG A 4 7.86 6.02 -12.87
CA ARG A 4 8.16 7.45 -12.85
C ARG A 4 7.17 8.20 -11.96
N VAL A 5 7.68 9.09 -11.11
CA VAL A 5 6.85 9.93 -10.23
C VAL A 5 6.16 11.01 -11.05
N VAL A 6 4.83 10.96 -11.08
CA VAL A 6 3.99 11.91 -11.85
C VAL A 6 3.26 12.91 -10.98
N SER A 7 3.17 12.65 -9.66
CA SER A 7 2.57 13.59 -8.71
C SER A 7 3.16 13.40 -7.33
N LEU A 8 3.37 14.50 -6.63
CA LEU A 8 3.74 14.55 -5.21
C LEU A 8 2.63 15.31 -4.48
N THR A 9 1.94 14.63 -3.57
CA THR A 9 0.81 15.20 -2.83
C THR A 9 1.19 15.64 -1.42
N ARG A 10 2.37 15.24 -0.94
CA ARG A 10 2.86 15.57 0.39
C ARG A 10 4.33 15.97 0.35
N ASN A 11 4.67 16.95 1.19
CA ASN A 11 6.02 17.48 1.36
C ASN A 11 6.54 17.22 2.77
N LEU A 12 7.85 17.45 2.96
CA LEU A 12 8.51 17.39 4.26
C LEU A 12 7.77 18.25 5.29
N GLY A 13 7.60 17.75 6.50
CA GLY A 13 6.95 18.45 7.60
C GLY A 13 5.42 18.39 7.60
N GLN A 14 4.78 17.86 6.55
CA GLN A 14 3.32 17.77 6.49
C GLN A 14 2.79 16.55 7.23
N SER A 15 1.63 16.74 7.89
CA SER A 15 0.90 15.64 8.53
C SER A 15 0.18 14.78 7.50
N VAL A 16 0.12 13.47 7.76
CA VAL A 16 -0.53 12.48 6.92
C VAL A 16 -1.33 11.48 7.74
N GLY A 17 -2.48 11.08 7.23
CA GLY A 17 -3.27 9.98 7.77
C GLY A 17 -2.84 8.63 7.21
N ARG A 18 -3.17 7.55 7.91
CA ARG A 18 -3.00 6.18 7.39
C ARG A 18 -3.81 6.01 6.10
N GLY A 19 -3.19 5.44 5.07
CA GLY A 19 -3.79 5.25 3.75
C GLY A 19 -3.81 6.50 2.88
N GLN A 20 -3.35 7.66 3.38
CA GLN A 20 -3.33 8.90 2.61
C GLN A 20 -2.23 8.86 1.56
N THR A 21 -2.55 9.30 0.34
CA THR A 21 -1.62 9.31 -0.79
C THR A 21 -0.51 10.35 -0.56
N LEU A 22 0.74 9.91 -0.76
CA LEU A 22 1.96 10.71 -0.66
C LEU A 22 2.47 11.12 -2.04
N ALA A 23 2.42 10.18 -2.99
CA ALA A 23 2.84 10.36 -4.38
C ALA A 23 2.04 9.44 -5.30
N ILE A 24 2.08 9.75 -6.59
CA ILE A 24 1.57 8.87 -7.64
C ILE A 24 2.73 8.55 -8.57
N ILE A 25 2.95 7.27 -8.84
CA ILE A 25 3.92 6.78 -9.81
C ILE A 25 3.21 6.20 -11.02
N GLU A 26 3.78 6.40 -12.20
CA GLU A 26 3.39 5.76 -13.44
C GLU A 26 4.27 4.55 -13.69
N SER A 27 3.67 3.37 -13.79
CA SER A 27 4.37 2.08 -13.87
C SER A 27 3.89 1.26 -15.06
N ARG A 28 4.84 0.75 -15.86
CA ARG A 28 4.53 -0.21 -16.93
C ARG A 28 4.05 -1.54 -16.37
N GLU A 29 4.64 -1.99 -15.27
CA GLU A 29 4.24 -3.23 -14.59
C GLU A 29 2.77 -3.13 -14.11
N ALA A 30 2.37 -1.99 -13.55
CA ALA A 30 0.97 -1.76 -13.18
C ALA A 30 0.03 -1.80 -14.39
N ALA A 31 0.46 -1.25 -15.53
CA ALA A 31 -0.30 -1.30 -16.78
C ALA A 31 -0.49 -2.76 -17.26
N THR A 32 0.56 -3.57 -17.23
CA THR A 32 0.50 -4.99 -17.60
C THR A 32 -0.47 -5.76 -16.70
N LEU A 33 -0.32 -5.64 -15.38
CA LEU A 33 -1.21 -6.30 -14.42
C LEU A 33 -2.68 -5.89 -14.58
N ASN A 34 -2.94 -4.62 -14.87
CA ASN A 34 -4.30 -4.17 -15.15
C ASN A 34 -4.84 -4.74 -16.47
N ALA A 35 -4.01 -4.82 -17.52
CA ALA A 35 -4.40 -5.45 -18.78
C ALA A 35 -4.74 -6.95 -18.59
N GLU A 36 -3.99 -7.66 -17.75
CA GLU A 36 -4.27 -9.06 -17.39
C GLU A 36 -5.62 -9.20 -16.68
N ILE A 37 -5.95 -8.29 -15.76
CA ILE A 37 -7.25 -8.27 -15.09
C ILE A 37 -8.37 -8.06 -16.11
N GLU A 38 -8.23 -7.10 -17.02
CA GLU A 38 -9.27 -6.84 -18.04
C GLU A 38 -9.43 -8.03 -19.01
N ALA A 39 -8.32 -8.68 -19.41
CA ALA A 39 -8.37 -9.89 -20.22
C ALA A 39 -9.06 -11.05 -19.47
N ALA A 40 -8.74 -11.26 -18.20
CA ALA A 40 -9.37 -12.29 -17.37
C ALA A 40 -10.86 -12.00 -17.16
N ARG A 41 -11.24 -10.72 -16.96
CA ARG A 41 -12.63 -10.28 -16.84
C ARG A 41 -13.43 -10.57 -18.12
N ALA A 42 -12.86 -10.27 -19.29
CA ALA A 42 -13.51 -10.56 -20.57
C ALA A 42 -13.70 -12.07 -20.78
N ARG A 43 -12.71 -12.89 -20.43
CA ARG A 43 -12.82 -14.36 -20.50
C ARG A 43 -13.92 -14.90 -19.57
N LEU A 44 -14.00 -14.38 -18.34
CA LEU A 44 -15.08 -14.73 -17.42
C LEU A 44 -16.46 -14.37 -17.95
N ALA A 45 -16.62 -13.17 -18.51
CA ALA A 45 -17.88 -12.74 -19.08
C ALA A 45 -18.33 -13.66 -20.23
N LEU A 46 -17.41 -14.05 -21.10
CA LEU A 46 -17.69 -15.03 -22.18
C LEU A 46 -18.08 -16.38 -21.62
N ALA A 47 -17.32 -16.93 -20.66
CA ALA A 47 -17.58 -18.24 -20.06
C ALA A 47 -18.94 -18.26 -19.33
N GLU A 48 -19.29 -17.20 -18.60
CA GLU A 48 -20.59 -17.07 -17.95
C GLU A 48 -21.75 -16.91 -18.95
N SER A 49 -21.51 -16.24 -20.08
CA SER A 49 -22.51 -16.17 -21.18
C SER A 49 -22.76 -17.54 -21.79
N ASN A 50 -21.70 -18.32 -22.03
CA ASN A 50 -21.79 -19.68 -22.52
C ASN A 50 -22.52 -20.58 -21.51
N LEU A 51 -22.16 -20.52 -20.23
CA LEU A 51 -22.84 -21.29 -19.18
C LEU A 51 -24.35 -20.99 -19.15
N ARG A 52 -24.73 -19.71 -19.20
CA ARG A 52 -26.15 -19.33 -19.25
C ARG A 52 -26.87 -19.87 -20.50
N ARG A 53 -26.17 -19.94 -21.63
CA ARG A 53 -26.72 -20.54 -22.86
C ARG A 53 -26.91 -22.04 -22.70
N GLU A 54 -25.86 -22.78 -22.29
CA GLU A 54 -25.92 -24.23 -22.10
C GLU A 54 -26.96 -24.64 -21.04
N GLN A 55 -27.09 -23.86 -19.96
CA GLN A 55 -28.14 -24.10 -18.96
C GLN A 55 -29.54 -24.04 -19.60
N ARG A 56 -29.84 -23.03 -20.43
CA ARG A 56 -31.14 -22.93 -21.13
C ARG A 56 -31.37 -24.08 -22.10
N LEU A 57 -30.33 -24.50 -22.85
CA LEU A 57 -30.44 -25.61 -23.80
C LEU A 57 -30.66 -26.94 -23.07
N PHE A 58 -30.01 -27.15 -21.94
CA PHE A 58 -30.20 -28.31 -21.10
C PHE A 58 -31.62 -28.35 -20.51
N ASP A 59 -32.13 -27.24 -19.99
CA ASP A 59 -33.48 -27.11 -19.46
C ASP A 59 -34.55 -27.42 -20.54
N GLN A 60 -34.25 -27.11 -21.80
CA GLN A 60 -35.07 -27.42 -22.96
C GLN A 60 -34.85 -28.85 -23.50
N ARG A 61 -33.96 -29.64 -22.89
CA ARG A 61 -33.56 -30.98 -23.32
C ARG A 61 -32.95 -31.05 -24.74
N VAL A 62 -32.30 -29.98 -25.17
CA VAL A 62 -31.62 -29.86 -26.48
C VAL A 62 -30.15 -30.22 -26.35
N SER A 63 -29.50 -29.90 -25.23
CA SER A 63 -28.06 -30.12 -24.96
C SER A 63 -27.86 -31.24 -23.94
N PRO A 64 -26.82 -32.10 -24.09
CA PRO A 64 -26.49 -33.10 -23.10
C PRO A 64 -25.92 -32.47 -21.81
N GLU A 65 -26.06 -33.17 -20.69
CA GLU A 65 -25.56 -32.73 -19.40
C GLU A 65 -24.04 -32.47 -19.39
N GLN A 66 -23.30 -33.23 -20.22
CA GLN A 66 -21.85 -33.08 -20.37
C GLN A 66 -21.45 -31.65 -20.81
N ASP A 67 -22.20 -31.05 -21.74
CA ASP A 67 -21.93 -29.71 -22.23
C ASP A 67 -22.18 -28.64 -21.16
N LEU A 68 -23.22 -28.82 -20.35
CA LEU A 68 -23.51 -27.98 -19.20
C LEU A 68 -22.38 -28.07 -18.15
N ILE A 69 -21.90 -29.30 -17.83
CA ILE A 69 -20.79 -29.51 -16.89
C ILE A 69 -19.52 -28.84 -17.43
N ALA A 70 -19.21 -29.00 -18.72
CA ALA A 70 -18.04 -28.38 -19.35
C ALA A 70 -18.11 -26.84 -19.27
N ALA A 71 -19.30 -26.25 -19.58
CA ALA A 71 -19.49 -24.81 -19.50
C ALA A 71 -19.38 -24.29 -18.05
N ARG A 72 -19.88 -25.04 -17.06
CA ARG A 72 -19.74 -24.71 -15.63
C ARG A 72 -18.30 -24.73 -15.17
N THR A 73 -17.54 -25.74 -15.59
CA THR A 73 -16.10 -25.85 -15.31
C THR A 73 -15.34 -24.67 -15.91
N ALA A 74 -15.57 -24.35 -17.20
CA ALA A 74 -14.94 -23.22 -17.87
C ALA A 74 -15.20 -21.87 -17.17
N ALA A 75 -16.45 -21.65 -16.71
CA ALA A 75 -16.81 -20.43 -15.97
C ALA A 75 -16.09 -20.39 -14.60
N THR A 76 -15.93 -21.52 -13.93
CA THR A 76 -15.22 -21.62 -12.65
C THR A 76 -13.73 -21.33 -12.83
N GLU A 77 -13.09 -21.91 -13.85
CA GLU A 77 -11.69 -21.67 -14.19
C GLU A 77 -11.43 -20.19 -14.52
N ALA A 78 -12.30 -19.58 -15.34
CA ALA A 78 -12.18 -18.17 -15.68
C ALA A 78 -12.34 -17.25 -14.45
N ARG A 79 -13.20 -17.62 -13.48
CA ARG A 79 -13.37 -16.89 -12.23
C ARG A 79 -12.14 -16.99 -11.34
N ILE A 80 -11.50 -18.15 -11.29
CA ILE A 80 -10.24 -18.36 -10.56
C ILE A 80 -9.13 -17.52 -11.20
N ALA A 81 -9.02 -17.52 -12.54
CA ALA A 81 -8.02 -16.74 -13.26
C ALA A 81 -8.17 -15.22 -12.99
N LEU A 82 -9.39 -14.70 -12.97
CA LEU A 82 -9.65 -13.30 -12.60
C LEU A 82 -9.22 -13.00 -11.16
N ARG A 83 -9.55 -13.87 -10.23
CA ARG A 83 -9.15 -13.71 -8.82
C ARG A 83 -7.63 -13.68 -8.68
N LEU A 84 -6.92 -14.58 -9.39
CA LEU A 84 -5.46 -14.64 -9.36
C LEU A 84 -4.85 -13.32 -9.88
N ALA A 85 -5.30 -12.82 -11.03
CA ALA A 85 -4.84 -11.56 -11.58
C ALA A 85 -5.07 -10.38 -10.63
N GLN A 86 -6.24 -10.33 -9.96
CA GLN A 86 -6.54 -9.32 -8.95
C GLN A 86 -5.62 -9.41 -7.72
N GLN A 87 -5.31 -10.62 -7.26
CA GLN A 87 -4.38 -10.83 -6.13
C GLN A 87 -2.95 -10.40 -6.49
N GLN A 88 -2.48 -10.71 -7.69
CA GLN A 88 -1.18 -10.25 -8.18
C GLN A 88 -1.11 -8.72 -8.21
N ARG A 89 -2.16 -8.06 -8.70
CA ARG A 89 -2.24 -6.60 -8.72
C ARG A 89 -2.27 -5.99 -7.32
N ALA A 90 -2.98 -6.60 -6.38
CA ALA A 90 -3.04 -6.16 -4.98
C ALA A 90 -1.69 -6.32 -4.28
N ALA A 91 -1.00 -7.45 -4.48
CA ALA A 91 0.33 -7.71 -3.93
C ALA A 91 1.38 -6.73 -4.45
N ALA A 92 1.22 -6.24 -5.67
CA ALA A 92 2.07 -5.24 -6.27
C ALA A 92 1.84 -3.80 -5.74
N GLY A 93 1.07 -3.60 -4.66
CA GLY A 93 0.86 -2.30 -4.01
C GLY A 93 -0.23 -1.44 -4.67
N GLY A 94 -1.23 -2.06 -5.25
CA GLY A 94 -2.27 -1.40 -6.00
C GLY A 94 -3.41 -0.81 -5.21
N GLY A 95 -3.29 0.44 -4.79
CA GLY A 95 -4.44 1.30 -4.50
C GLY A 95 -4.96 1.96 -5.80
N GLY A 96 -6.28 2.04 -5.94
CA GLY A 96 -6.97 2.48 -7.16
C GLY A 96 -6.38 3.72 -7.82
N GLY A 97 -5.99 3.56 -9.07
CA GLY A 97 -5.50 4.60 -9.95
C GLY A 97 -5.85 4.25 -11.41
N ALA A 98 -5.64 5.20 -12.32
CA ALA A 98 -5.72 4.92 -13.76
C ALA A 98 -4.83 3.73 -14.12
N LEU A 99 -5.06 3.09 -15.27
CA LEU A 99 -4.50 1.82 -15.71
C LEU A 99 -2.98 1.63 -15.46
N ASN A 100 -2.21 2.72 -15.50
CA ASN A 100 -0.75 2.72 -15.33
C ASN A 100 -0.26 3.45 -14.09
N ARG A 101 -1.17 3.96 -13.22
CA ARG A 101 -0.83 4.76 -12.05
C ARG A 101 -0.99 3.97 -10.75
N VAL A 102 -0.03 4.15 -9.86
CA VAL A 102 0.00 3.55 -8.52
C VAL A 102 0.12 4.66 -7.50
N ALA A 103 -0.82 4.70 -6.56
CA ALA A 103 -0.74 5.62 -5.43
C ALA A 103 0.17 5.03 -4.35
N ILE A 104 1.19 5.77 -3.97
CA ILE A 104 2.02 5.48 -2.80
C ILE A 104 1.34 6.09 -1.59
N THR A 105 0.91 5.25 -0.66
CA THR A 105 0.14 5.67 0.52
C THR A 105 0.93 5.50 1.80
N SER A 106 0.61 6.31 2.82
CA SER A 106 1.23 6.18 4.13
C SER A 106 0.68 4.95 4.89
N PRO A 107 1.54 4.07 5.43
CA PRO A 107 1.11 2.92 6.22
C PRO A 107 0.60 3.29 7.62
N LEU A 108 0.92 4.50 8.10
CA LEU A 108 0.57 5.00 9.43
C LEU A 108 0.15 6.48 9.39
N ALA A 109 -0.52 6.94 10.43
CA ALA A 109 -0.77 8.36 10.65
C ALA A 109 0.46 8.98 11.33
N GLY A 110 0.90 10.16 10.87
CA GLY A 110 2.08 10.82 11.39
C GLY A 110 2.48 12.06 10.60
N GLN A 111 3.76 12.34 10.56
CA GLN A 111 4.35 13.46 9.83
C GLN A 111 5.43 12.95 8.88
N VAL A 112 5.54 13.54 7.69
CA VAL A 112 6.60 13.26 6.74
C VAL A 112 7.90 13.87 7.28
N ILE A 113 8.83 13.02 7.73
CA ILE A 113 10.13 13.42 8.28
C ILE A 113 11.28 13.27 7.28
N GLY A 114 11.03 12.63 6.14
CA GLY A 114 11.99 12.48 5.05
C GLY A 114 11.29 12.31 3.72
N ARG A 115 11.85 12.91 2.67
CA ARG A 115 11.42 12.76 1.29
C ARG A 115 12.66 12.67 0.41
N SER A 116 12.85 11.50 -0.21
CA SER A 116 14.02 11.18 -1.07
C SER A 116 13.65 11.15 -2.55
N VAL A 117 12.48 11.67 -2.93
CA VAL A 117 11.95 11.59 -4.28
C VAL A 117 11.56 12.96 -4.83
N THR A 118 11.77 13.17 -6.14
CA THR A 118 11.37 14.38 -6.86
C THR A 118 10.38 14.07 -7.98
N LEU A 119 9.63 15.08 -8.40
CA LEU A 119 8.70 14.96 -9.53
C LEU A 119 9.48 14.63 -10.81
N GLY A 120 8.97 13.68 -11.60
CA GLY A 120 9.61 13.23 -12.84
C GLY A 120 10.70 12.16 -12.66
N GLN A 121 11.17 11.92 -11.44
CA GLN A 121 12.19 10.91 -11.14
C GLN A 121 11.67 9.50 -11.40
N THR A 122 12.52 8.64 -11.97
CA THR A 122 12.27 7.19 -12.04
C THR A 122 12.76 6.54 -10.76
N VAL A 123 11.93 5.70 -10.17
CA VAL A 123 12.19 4.98 -8.92
C VAL A 123 12.04 3.48 -9.10
N THR A 124 12.84 2.71 -8.38
CA THR A 124 12.76 1.25 -8.33
C THR A 124 11.74 0.79 -7.27
N ALA A 125 11.39 -0.49 -7.28
CA ALA A 125 10.37 -1.03 -6.38
C ALA A 125 10.77 -0.98 -4.89
N ASP A 126 12.07 -1.00 -4.62
CA ASP A 126 12.72 -1.02 -3.29
C ASP A 126 13.21 0.36 -2.82
N ALA A 127 13.04 1.41 -3.66
CA ALA A 127 13.49 2.75 -3.31
C ALA A 127 12.69 3.33 -2.13
N GLU A 128 13.40 3.89 -1.14
CA GLU A 128 12.77 4.70 -0.09
C GLU A 128 12.34 6.04 -0.66
N LEU A 129 11.04 6.27 -0.73
CA LEU A 129 10.47 7.52 -1.29
C LEU A 129 10.14 8.53 -0.21
N PHE A 130 9.55 8.07 0.89
CA PHE A 130 9.14 8.88 2.03
C PHE A 130 9.47 8.18 3.33
N ARG A 131 9.78 8.97 4.34
CA ARG A 131 9.86 8.52 5.73
C ARG A 131 8.77 9.23 6.53
N VAL A 132 7.86 8.44 7.09
CA VAL A 132 6.76 8.96 7.93
C VAL A 132 6.97 8.45 9.35
N ALA A 133 6.86 9.34 10.33
CA ALA A 133 6.95 8.97 11.74
C ALA A 133 5.75 9.50 12.52
N ASN A 134 5.32 8.72 13.50
CA ASN A 134 4.38 9.19 14.50
C ASN A 134 5.16 9.93 15.59
N LEU A 135 5.00 11.24 15.64
CA LEU A 135 5.69 12.11 16.59
C LEU A 135 4.87 12.38 17.86
N SER A 136 3.79 11.64 18.10
CA SER A 136 2.98 11.79 19.32
C SER A 136 3.74 11.38 20.59
N ARG A 137 4.75 10.52 20.43
CA ARG A 137 5.69 10.15 21.49
C ARG A 137 7.09 10.14 20.91
N VAL A 138 8.00 10.84 21.52
CA VAL A 138 9.42 10.90 21.17
C VAL A 138 10.23 10.49 22.37
N ALA A 139 11.29 9.73 22.14
CA ALA A 139 12.30 9.43 23.15
C ALA A 139 13.48 10.40 22.95
N VAL A 140 13.96 10.97 24.02
CA VAL A 140 15.16 11.81 24.04
C VAL A 140 16.24 11.05 24.80
N THR A 141 17.34 10.73 24.11
CA THR A 141 18.50 10.10 24.74
C THR A 141 19.54 11.17 25.06
N LEU A 142 19.93 11.24 26.33
CA LEU A 142 20.93 12.18 26.81
C LEU A 142 22.17 11.41 27.24
N ALA A 143 23.33 11.82 26.77
CA ALA A 143 24.61 11.34 27.29
C ALA A 143 25.01 12.22 28.48
N LEU A 144 25.24 11.61 29.63
CA LEU A 144 25.68 12.27 30.85
C LEU A 144 27.15 12.02 31.10
N SER A 145 27.81 12.99 31.75
CA SER A 145 29.17 12.78 32.24
C SER A 145 29.16 11.73 33.38
N PRO A 146 30.26 10.98 33.62
CA PRO A 146 30.33 10.03 34.72
C PRO A 146 30.05 10.68 36.10
N SER A 147 30.40 11.95 36.27
CA SER A 147 30.15 12.72 37.50
C SER A 147 28.65 13.07 37.71
N ASP A 148 27.87 13.12 36.64
CA ASP A 148 26.45 13.47 36.69
C ASP A 148 25.57 12.22 36.62
N ALA A 149 26.05 11.14 36.03
CA ALA A 149 25.33 9.88 35.96
C ALA A 149 24.89 9.35 37.33
N GLY A 150 25.77 9.51 38.37
CA GLY A 150 25.46 9.10 39.74
C GLY A 150 24.35 9.92 40.44
N LYS A 151 23.98 11.09 39.88
CA LYS A 151 22.92 11.97 40.42
C LYS A 151 21.54 11.69 39.85
N VAL A 152 21.47 10.91 38.74
CA VAL A 152 20.22 10.62 38.00
C VAL A 152 19.75 9.22 38.32
N ARG A 153 18.47 9.06 38.58
CA ARG A 153 17.82 7.75 38.82
C ARG A 153 16.62 7.58 37.92
N PRO A 154 16.21 6.34 37.59
CA PRO A 154 14.94 6.11 36.93
C PRO A 154 13.82 6.84 37.66
N GLY A 155 12.99 7.57 36.91
CA GLY A 155 11.92 8.42 37.46
C GLY A 155 12.33 9.85 37.80
N SER A 156 13.61 10.23 37.66
CA SER A 156 14.03 11.62 37.84
C SER A 156 13.28 12.57 36.90
N GLY A 157 12.86 13.72 37.42
CA GLY A 157 12.21 14.76 36.64
C GLY A 157 13.21 15.42 35.70
N ILE A 158 12.80 15.59 34.44
CA ILE A 158 13.59 16.22 33.39
C ILE A 158 12.78 17.39 32.82
N GLU A 159 13.38 18.54 32.68
CA GLU A 159 12.84 19.67 31.94
C GLU A 159 13.52 19.73 30.56
N ILE A 160 12.73 19.60 29.52
CA ILE A 160 13.19 19.70 28.13
C ILE A 160 12.86 21.10 27.65
N VAL A 161 13.87 21.89 27.31
CA VAL A 161 13.73 23.22 26.76
C VAL A 161 14.11 23.19 25.27
N ALA A 162 13.14 23.50 24.40
CA ALA A 162 13.33 23.57 22.95
C ALA A 162 12.81 24.91 22.44
N GLY A 163 13.72 25.86 22.22
CA GLY A 163 13.36 27.26 21.95
C GLY A 163 12.58 27.86 23.13
N ASP A 164 11.39 28.40 22.85
CA ASP A 164 10.52 28.97 23.87
C ASP A 164 9.58 27.97 24.57
N ARG A 165 9.66 26.68 24.16
CA ARG A 165 8.81 25.62 24.74
C ARG A 165 9.54 24.87 25.83
N ARG A 166 8.87 24.72 26.97
CA ARG A 166 9.31 23.89 28.08
C ARG A 166 8.37 22.71 28.26
N SER A 167 8.91 21.53 28.38
CA SER A 167 8.15 20.29 28.58
C SER A 167 8.78 19.49 29.71
N ALA A 168 7.94 19.10 30.67
CA ALA A 168 8.37 18.21 31.74
C ALA A 168 8.26 16.73 31.29
N ALA A 169 9.27 15.95 31.56
CA ALA A 169 9.32 14.52 31.31
C ALA A 169 9.91 13.77 32.51
N ARG A 170 9.80 12.44 32.50
CA ARG A 170 10.48 11.59 33.49
C ARG A 170 11.42 10.63 32.74
N GLY A 171 12.60 10.43 33.28
CA GLY A 171 13.56 9.50 32.74
C GLY A 171 13.16 8.05 33.08
N ASP A 172 13.00 7.21 32.07
CA ASP A 172 12.56 5.82 32.25
C ASP A 172 13.73 4.86 32.44
N PHE A 173 14.93 5.19 31.98
CA PHE A 173 16.09 4.31 32.01
C PHE A 173 17.41 5.08 32.16
N VAL A 174 18.30 4.55 32.96
CA VAL A 174 19.70 5.02 33.11
C VAL A 174 20.61 3.79 32.95
N SER A 175 21.48 3.79 31.94
CA SER A 175 22.51 2.75 31.72
C SER A 175 23.91 3.35 31.83
#